data_a6ebff8217294380ba57013ffb2a5bbc
#
_entry.id   a6ebff8217294380ba57013ffb2a5bbc
#
_cell.length_a   1.000
_cell.length_b   1.000
_cell.length_c   1.000
_cell.angle_alpha   90.00
_cell.angle_beta   90.00
_cell.angle_gamma   90.00
#
_symmetry.space_group_name_H-M   'P 1'
#
loop_
_entity.id
_entity.type
_entity.pdbx_description
1 polymer ?
#
loop_
_entity_poly.entity_id
_entity_poly.type
_entity_poly.pdbx_seq_one_letter_code
_entity_poly.pdbx_strand_id
1 'polypeptide(L)' 'MKRSRTLLDKRRDFVMNYLNTNQAKQMKVVVAELSDSLFLTERTIYTIINEGLSTEARA' A
#
# COMPACT_ATOMS: atom_id res chain seq x y z
N MET A 1 9.91 20.98 -0.07
CA MET A 1 9.07 20.87 0.19
C MET A 1 8.26 19.74 0.08
N LYS A 2 7.99 19.09 -0.70
CA LYS A 2 7.24 17.99 -0.74
C LYS A 2 7.94 16.72 -0.84
N ARG A 3 9.20 16.66 -0.45
CA ARG A 3 9.96 15.48 -0.56
C ARG A 3 9.43 14.34 0.23
N SER A 4 9.02 14.53 1.45
CA SER A 4 8.47 13.48 2.27
C SER A 4 7.19 12.98 1.69
N ARG A 5 6.38 13.89 1.18
CA ARG A 5 5.16 13.53 0.58
C ARG A 5 5.38 12.69 -0.66
N THR A 6 6.39 12.99 -1.44
CA THR A 6 6.71 12.22 -2.62
C THR A 6 7.05 10.78 -2.28
N LEU A 7 7.82 10.59 -1.21
CA LEU A 7 8.20 9.25 -0.78
C LEU A 7 6.98 8.46 -0.32
N LEU A 8 6.09 9.12 0.41
CA LEU A 8 4.87 8.47 0.86
C LEU A 8 3.98 8.11 -0.31
N ASP A 9 3.89 8.98 -1.29
CA ASP A 9 3.11 8.72 -2.47
C ASP A 9 3.64 7.53 -3.24
N LYS A 10 4.95 7.45 -3.38
CA LYS A 10 5.56 6.34 -4.09
C LYS A 10 5.32 5.02 -3.36
N ARG A 11 5.40 5.04 -2.05
CA ARG A 11 5.16 3.85 -1.26
C ARG A 11 3.72 3.39 -1.43
N ARG A 12 2.79 4.32 -1.37
CA ARG A 12 1.39 4.02 -1.55
C ARG A 12 1.12 3.46 -2.93
N ASP A 13 1.70 4.08 -3.94
CA ASP A 13 1.56 3.62 -5.32
C ASP A 13 2.07 2.21 -5.48
N PHE A 14 3.20 1.91 -4.87
CA PHE A 14 3.78 0.58 -4.94
C PHE A 14 2.83 -0.45 -4.33
N VAL A 15 2.29 -0.13 -3.16
CA VAL A 15 1.37 -1.03 -2.47
C VAL A 15 0.11 -1.25 -3.28
N MET A 16 -0.49 -0.18 -3.78
CA MET A 16 -1.73 -0.28 -4.54
C MET A 16 -1.51 -1.03 -5.85
N ASN A 17 -0.38 -0.79 -6.48
CA ASN A 17 -0.04 -1.46 -7.71
C ASN A 17 0.16 -2.97 -7.49
N TYR A 18 0.80 -3.31 -6.39
CA TYR A 18 1.02 -4.70 -6.02
C TYR A 18 -0.32 -5.39 -5.78
N LEU A 19 -1.23 -4.73 -5.09
CA LEU A 19 -2.56 -5.27 -4.86
C LEU A 19 -3.28 -5.51 -6.18
N ASN A 20 -3.21 -4.55 -7.06
CA ASN A 20 -3.88 -4.64 -8.34
C ASN A 20 -3.32 -5.78 -9.18
N THR A 21 -2.03 -5.96 -9.16
CA THR A 21 -1.37 -7.02 -9.90
C THR A 21 -1.65 -8.40 -9.31
N ASN A 22 -1.89 -8.47 -8.03
CA ASN A 22 -2.10 -9.74 -7.33
C ASN A 22 -3.52 -9.93 -6.84
N GLN A 23 -4.48 -9.52 -7.65
CA GLN A 23 -5.88 -9.61 -7.26
C GLN A 23 -6.36 -11.02 -7.00
N ALA A 24 -5.74 -11.99 -7.62
CA ALA A 24 -6.12 -13.38 -7.44
C ALA A 24 -5.75 -13.90 -6.05
N LYS A 25 -4.82 -13.25 -5.38
CA LYS A 25 -4.40 -13.66 -4.06
C LYS A 25 -5.29 -13.04 -2.99
N GLN A 26 -5.36 -13.72 -1.86
CA GLN A 26 -6.11 -13.18 -0.74
C GLN A 26 -5.39 -11.97 -0.19
N MET A 27 -6.14 -11.01 0.28
CA MET A 27 -5.58 -9.78 0.84
C MET A 27 -4.57 -10.08 1.94
N LYS A 28 -4.89 -11.03 2.79
CA LYS A 28 -4.01 -11.40 3.88
C LYS A 28 -2.62 -11.82 3.38
N VAL A 29 -2.58 -12.58 2.30
CA VAL A 29 -1.33 -13.05 1.73
C VAL A 29 -0.55 -11.88 1.14
N VAL A 30 -1.23 -11.02 0.43
CA VAL A 30 -0.61 -9.86 -0.20
C VAL A 30 -0.01 -8.95 0.86
N VAL A 31 -0.77 -8.72 1.93
CA VAL A 31 -0.30 -7.86 3.01
C VAL A 31 0.95 -8.45 3.67
N ALA A 32 0.95 -9.77 3.87
CA ALA A 32 2.10 -10.42 4.47
C ALA A 32 3.34 -10.28 3.59
N GLU A 33 3.16 -10.42 2.28
CA GLU A 33 4.26 -10.30 1.34
C GLU A 33 4.80 -8.87 1.31
N LEU A 34 3.90 -7.91 1.32
CA LEU A 34 4.30 -6.50 1.32
C LEU A 34 5.02 -6.13 2.60
N SER A 35 4.52 -6.66 3.71
CA SER A 35 5.14 -6.42 5.00
C SER A 35 6.59 -6.87 4.99
N ASP A 36 6.84 -8.02 4.43
CA ASP A 36 8.18 -8.57 4.33
C ASP A 36 9.05 -7.77 3.37
N SER A 37 8.50 -7.42 2.23
CA SER A 37 9.25 -6.67 1.21
C SER A 37 9.64 -5.27 1.65
N LEU A 38 8.75 -4.61 2.34
CA LEU A 38 8.98 -3.22 2.74
C LEU A 38 9.49 -3.09 4.16
N PHE A 39 9.64 -4.21 4.85
CA PHE A 39 10.10 -4.20 6.25
C PHE A 39 9.16 -3.36 7.13
N LEU A 40 7.87 -3.50 6.89
CA LEU A 40 6.85 -2.80 7.66
C LEU A 40 5.94 -3.82 8.31
N THR A 41 5.22 -3.40 9.35
CA THR A 41 4.26 -4.32 9.98
C THR A 41 3.04 -4.43 9.10
N GLU A 42 2.30 -5.50 9.25
CA GLU A 42 1.07 -5.70 8.49
C GLU A 42 0.08 -4.58 8.77
N ARG A 43 0.05 -4.13 10.00
CA ARG A 43 -0.82 -3.04 10.39
C ARG A 43 -0.52 -1.78 9.55
N THR A 44 0.75 -1.49 9.37
CA THR A 44 1.16 -0.34 8.56
C THR A 44 0.73 -0.52 7.13
N ILE A 45 0.85 -1.74 6.61
CA ILE A 45 0.42 -2.02 5.23
C ILE A 45 -1.07 -1.77 5.08
N TYR A 46 -1.88 -2.25 6.04
CA TYR A 46 -3.32 -2.01 5.99
C TYR A 46 -3.63 -0.52 6.04
N THR A 47 -2.90 0.22 6.82
CA THR A 47 -3.09 1.68 6.90
C THR A 47 -2.81 2.33 5.55
N ILE A 48 -1.75 1.92 4.89
CA ILE A 48 -1.40 2.46 3.58
C ILE A 48 -2.50 2.14 2.56
N ILE A 49 -3.01 0.91 2.60
CA ILE A 49 -4.06 0.49 1.70
C ILE A 49 -5.32 1.34 1.93
N ASN A 50 -5.69 1.51 3.18
CA ASN A 50 -6.86 2.31 3.51
C ASN A 50 -6.72 3.74 3.04
N GLU A 51 -5.56 4.30 3.20
CA GLU A 51 -5.32 5.67 2.74
C GLU A 51 -5.43 5.78 1.24
N GLY A 52 -4.90 4.78 0.54
CA GLY A 52 -4.98 4.76 -0.90
C GLY A 52 -6.42 4.67 -1.39
N LEU A 53 -7.19 3.78 -0.78
CA LEU A 53 -8.59 3.62 -1.16
C LEU A 53 -9.41 4.85 -0.82
N SER A 54 -9.12 5.44 0.31
CA SER A 54 -9.82 6.66 0.73
C SER A 54 -9.56 7.80 -0.23
N THR A 55 -8.33 7.94 -0.66
CA THR A 55 -7.96 8.97 -1.61
C THR A 55 -8.69 8.78 -2.92
N GLU A 56 -8.77 7.56 -3.39
CA GLU A 56 -9.46 7.26 -4.63
C GLU A 56 -10.96 7.51 -4.49
N ALA A 57 -11.50 7.18 -3.37
CA ALA A 57 -12.92 7.37 -3.14
C ALA A 57 -13.27 8.85 -3.12
N ARG A 58 -12.32 9.68 -2.70
CA ARG A 58 -12.58 11.08 -2.67
C ARG A 58 -12.47 11.71 -4.03
N ALA A 59 -11.66 11.18 -4.86
CA ALA A 59 -11.51 11.71 -6.19
C ALA A 59 -12.74 11.48 -7.00
#